data_1e14c173ae17ce8a18744fe00af773dd
#
_entry.id   1e14c173ae17ce8a18744fe00af773dd
#
_cell.length_a   1.000
_cell.length_b   1.000
_cell.length_c   1.000
_cell.angle_alpha   90.00
_cell.angle_beta   90.00
_cell.angle_gamma   90.00
#
_symmetry.space_group_name_H-M   'P 1'
#
loop_
_entity.id
_entity.type
_entity.pdbx_description
1 polymer ?
#
loop_
_entity_poly.entity_id
_entity_poly.type
_entity_poly.pdbx_seq_one_letter_code
_entity_poly.pdbx_strand_id
1 'polypeptide(L)'
;MAPYWYVWEKRTSTKRNPRPWGPEQATGEPNVVNLGTDDGKAWASKTEDNDDEWLLLEYDEPVVPTGITIHETFNPGAVNRVTVFKLDGTEVDIFKGTDPTAVGSVSGVSEIECKVDFKTTRVKLYIDSKNVRGWNEIDAVGVKDKDKNVRWAKHAAASSTYAMPYPAEDDKDK
;
A
#
# COMPACT_ATOMS: atom_id res chain seq x y z
N MET A 1 17.70 -14.51 -7.11
CA MET A 1 16.62 -13.72 -6.48
C MET A 1 15.31 -14.38 -6.85
N ALA A 2 14.52 -14.82 -5.86
CA ALA A 2 13.16 -15.27 -6.15
C ALA A 2 12.37 -14.09 -6.71
N PRO A 3 11.57 -14.28 -7.76
CA PRO A 3 10.74 -13.21 -8.30
C PRO A 3 9.85 -12.61 -7.21
N TYR A 4 9.59 -11.32 -7.26
CA TYR A 4 8.76 -10.60 -6.28
C TYR A 4 7.41 -11.27 -5.99
N TRP A 5 6.80 -11.93 -6.98
CA TRP A 5 5.54 -12.65 -6.82
C TRP A 5 5.63 -13.89 -5.91
N TYR A 6 6.80 -14.52 -5.77
CA TYR A 6 6.98 -15.67 -4.88
C TYR A 6 6.96 -15.28 -3.39
N VAL A 7 7.46 -14.09 -3.07
CA VAL A 7 7.37 -13.52 -1.71
C VAL A 7 5.94 -13.10 -1.38
N TRP A 8 5.21 -12.69 -2.40
CA TRP A 8 3.81 -12.30 -2.35
C TRP A 8 2.88 -13.46 -1.94
N GLU A 9 2.93 -14.59 -2.62
CA GLU A 9 2.06 -15.73 -2.33
C GLU A 9 2.22 -16.29 -0.91
N LYS A 10 3.40 -16.21 -0.34
CA LYS A 10 3.66 -16.68 1.04
C LYS A 10 3.19 -15.73 2.13
N ARG A 11 2.95 -14.43 1.82
CA ARG A 11 2.63 -13.41 2.82
C ARG A 11 1.15 -13.05 2.91
N THR A 12 0.37 -13.35 1.91
CA THR A 12 -1.05 -12.97 1.80
C THR A 12 -1.98 -14.18 1.89
N SER A 13 -1.94 -14.92 3.00
CA SER A 13 -2.97 -15.91 3.26
C SER A 13 -4.29 -15.20 3.56
N THR A 14 -5.24 -15.28 2.65
CA THR A 14 -6.62 -14.77 2.82
C THR A 14 -7.39 -15.45 3.96
N LYS A 15 -6.83 -16.46 4.60
CA LYS A 15 -7.42 -17.23 5.70
C LYS A 15 -7.01 -16.75 7.09
N ARG A 16 -6.07 -15.79 7.20
CA ARG A 16 -5.57 -15.29 8.49
C ARG A 16 -6.21 -13.96 8.84
N ASN A 17 -6.46 -13.74 10.13
CA ASN A 17 -6.89 -12.44 10.62
C ASN A 17 -5.84 -11.37 10.29
N PRO A 18 -6.25 -10.18 9.84
CA PRO A 18 -5.32 -9.08 9.58
C PRO A 18 -4.55 -8.72 10.85
N ARG A 19 -3.23 -8.61 10.74
CA ARG A 19 -2.38 -8.18 11.86
C ARG A 19 -2.43 -6.67 11.98
N PRO A 20 -2.51 -6.11 13.19
CA PRO A 20 -2.35 -4.68 13.38
C PRO A 20 -1.06 -4.19 12.69
N TRP A 21 -1.16 -3.09 11.95
CA TRP A 21 -0.11 -2.48 11.13
C TRP A 21 0.51 -3.37 10.03
N GLY A 22 -0.08 -4.52 9.73
CA GLY A 22 0.37 -5.38 8.64
C GLY A 22 0.06 -4.79 7.25
N PRO A 23 0.79 -5.21 6.19
CA PRO A 23 0.49 -4.76 4.83
C PRO A 23 -0.95 -5.09 4.41
N GLU A 24 -1.51 -6.16 4.93
CA GLU A 24 -2.90 -6.57 4.72
C GLU A 24 -3.93 -5.54 5.17
N GLN A 25 -3.56 -4.63 6.08
CA GLN A 25 -4.42 -3.54 6.51
C GLN A 25 -4.64 -2.48 5.41
N ALA A 26 -3.73 -2.38 4.44
CA ALA A 26 -3.88 -1.50 3.29
C ALA A 26 -4.76 -2.10 2.17
N THR A 27 -5.47 -3.20 2.44
CA THR A 27 -6.42 -3.84 1.52
C THR A 27 -7.86 -3.51 1.88
N GLY A 28 -8.75 -3.56 0.88
CA GLY A 28 -10.16 -3.21 1.06
C GLY A 28 -10.40 -1.71 1.10
N GLU A 29 -11.64 -1.36 1.41
CA GLU A 29 -12.06 0.04 1.59
C GLU A 29 -11.42 0.66 2.83
N PRO A 30 -11.24 1.99 2.86
CA PRO A 30 -10.73 2.66 4.07
C PRO A 30 -11.63 2.36 5.28
N ASN A 31 -11.00 1.99 6.40
CA ASN A 31 -11.73 1.58 7.60
C ASN A 31 -11.19 2.17 8.92
N VAL A 32 -10.15 3.00 8.86
CA VAL A 32 -9.71 3.80 10.00
C VAL A 32 -10.69 4.94 10.22
N VAL A 33 -11.24 5.02 11.43
CA VAL A 33 -12.22 6.06 11.80
C VAL A 33 -11.61 7.21 12.60
N ASN A 34 -10.54 6.95 13.36
CA ASN A 34 -9.85 7.95 14.17
C ASN A 34 -8.65 8.54 13.42
N LEU A 35 -8.93 9.34 12.41
CA LEU A 35 -7.89 9.95 11.57
C LEU A 35 -6.95 10.82 12.40
N GLY A 36 -5.64 10.76 12.09
CA GLY A 36 -4.60 11.48 12.79
C GLY A 36 -4.13 10.81 14.08
N THR A 37 -4.54 9.58 14.33
CA THR A 37 -4.05 8.76 15.43
C THR A 37 -3.39 7.49 14.90
N ASP A 38 -2.41 6.97 15.63
CA ASP A 38 -1.83 5.65 15.37
C ASP A 38 -2.91 4.57 15.52
N ASP A 39 -3.23 3.88 14.43
CA ASP A 39 -4.31 2.88 14.39
C ASP A 39 -3.85 1.62 13.65
N GLY A 40 -3.86 0.49 14.34
CA GLY A 40 -3.47 -0.80 13.79
C GLY A 40 -4.28 -1.30 12.58
N LYS A 41 -5.32 -0.59 12.17
CA LYS A 41 -6.07 -0.84 10.93
C LYS A 41 -5.43 -0.24 9.67
N ALA A 42 -4.28 0.40 9.82
CA ALA A 42 -3.44 0.87 8.73
C ALA A 42 -2.11 0.13 8.68
N TRP A 43 -1.44 0.09 7.53
CA TRP A 43 -0.08 -0.40 7.45
C TRP A 43 0.90 0.64 8.01
N ALA A 44 1.91 0.17 8.75
CA ALA A 44 3.08 0.93 9.14
C ALA A 44 4.37 0.12 8.93
N SER A 45 5.46 0.81 8.59
CA SER A 45 6.79 0.24 8.45
C SER A 45 7.36 -0.28 9.78
N LYS A 46 8.38 -1.12 9.73
CA LYS A 46 9.02 -1.68 10.93
C LYS A 46 9.64 -0.60 11.82
N THR A 47 10.26 0.41 11.21
CA THR A 47 10.91 1.53 11.90
C THR A 47 10.38 2.85 11.36
N GLU A 48 10.47 3.93 12.16
CA GLU A 48 9.98 5.25 11.77
C GLU A 48 10.73 5.82 10.56
N ASP A 49 12.05 6.01 10.70
CA ASP A 49 12.85 6.87 9.83
C ASP A 49 14.14 6.19 9.32
N ASN A 50 14.33 4.88 9.51
CA ASN A 50 15.61 4.23 9.20
C ASN A 50 15.82 4.00 7.71
N ASP A 51 14.79 3.61 7.00
CA ASP A 51 14.85 3.20 5.59
C ASP A 51 13.74 3.82 4.76
N ASP A 52 14.01 4.01 3.47
CA ASP A 52 12.94 4.24 2.51
C ASP A 52 12.14 2.96 2.34
N GLU A 53 10.83 3.11 2.34
CA GLU A 53 9.90 2.00 2.37
C GLU A 53 9.09 1.91 1.08
N TRP A 54 8.45 0.78 0.86
CA TRP A 54 7.48 0.61 -0.21
C TRP A 54 6.32 -0.27 0.20
N LEU A 55 5.18 -0.02 -0.41
CA LEU A 55 3.94 -0.80 -0.27
C LEU A 55 3.46 -1.20 -1.66
N LEU A 56 3.29 -2.50 -1.89
CA LEU A 56 2.81 -3.07 -3.14
C LEU A 56 1.40 -3.61 -2.95
N LEU A 57 0.47 -3.16 -3.80
CA LEU A 57 -0.94 -3.52 -3.75
C LEU A 57 -1.32 -4.32 -5.00
N GLU A 58 -2.18 -5.32 -4.85
CA GLU A 58 -2.70 -6.12 -5.95
C GLU A 58 -4.23 -6.13 -5.95
N TYR A 59 -4.78 -6.08 -7.16
CA TYR A 59 -6.21 -5.97 -7.46
C TYR A 59 -6.68 -7.21 -8.21
N ASP A 60 -7.91 -7.66 -7.95
CA ASP A 60 -8.43 -8.93 -8.50
C ASP A 60 -8.52 -8.92 -10.03
N GLU A 61 -8.87 -7.77 -10.63
CA GLU A 61 -9.11 -7.68 -12.05
C GLU A 61 -8.25 -6.60 -12.71
N PRO A 62 -7.74 -6.89 -13.93
CA PRO A 62 -7.00 -5.89 -14.69
C PRO A 62 -7.89 -4.70 -15.07
N VAL A 63 -7.37 -3.50 -14.88
CA VAL A 63 -8.03 -2.23 -15.19
C VAL A 63 -7.06 -1.26 -15.85
N VAL A 64 -7.54 -0.44 -16.79
CA VAL A 64 -6.78 0.72 -17.27
C VAL A 64 -6.99 1.84 -16.25
N PRO A 65 -5.97 2.18 -15.44
CA PRO A 65 -6.13 3.15 -14.38
C PRO A 65 -6.19 4.58 -14.92
N THR A 66 -7.05 5.40 -14.37
CA THR A 66 -7.10 6.85 -14.61
C THR A 66 -6.66 7.65 -13.40
N GLY A 67 -6.58 7.02 -12.25
CA GLY A 67 -6.12 7.62 -11.01
C GLY A 67 -5.88 6.60 -9.91
N ILE A 68 -5.04 6.99 -8.96
CA ILE A 68 -4.79 6.24 -7.72
C ILE A 68 -5.20 7.15 -6.55
N THR A 69 -6.00 6.60 -5.62
CA THR A 69 -6.39 7.27 -4.38
C THR A 69 -5.71 6.60 -3.20
N ILE A 70 -5.01 7.36 -2.37
CA ILE A 70 -4.20 6.86 -1.25
C ILE A 70 -4.73 7.48 0.04
N HIS A 71 -5.21 6.65 0.95
CA HIS A 71 -5.70 7.07 2.26
C HIS A 71 -4.58 7.00 3.29
N GLU A 72 -4.06 8.17 3.64
CA GLU A 72 -2.98 8.37 4.61
C GLU A 72 -3.61 8.82 5.93
N THR A 73 -3.68 7.93 6.90
CA THR A 73 -4.48 8.12 8.11
C THR A 73 -3.73 8.70 9.27
N PHE A 74 -2.39 8.62 9.23
CA PHE A 74 -1.51 9.17 10.25
C PHE A 74 -0.19 9.64 9.63
N ASN A 75 0.26 10.83 10.01
CA ASN A 75 1.51 11.45 9.58
C ASN A 75 1.76 11.34 8.06
N PRO A 76 0.87 11.89 7.22
CA PRO A 76 0.98 11.82 5.77
C PRO A 76 2.12 12.68 5.23
N GLY A 77 2.36 12.58 3.92
CA GLY A 77 3.32 13.44 3.22
C GLY A 77 4.59 12.74 2.75
N ALA A 78 4.67 11.42 2.88
CA ALA A 78 5.87 10.65 2.55
C ALA A 78 5.80 9.94 1.20
N VAL A 79 4.67 9.92 0.52
CA VAL A 79 4.55 9.27 -0.81
C VAL A 79 5.26 10.12 -1.86
N ASN A 80 6.43 9.71 -2.31
CA ASN A 80 7.25 10.45 -3.27
C ASN A 80 7.31 9.84 -4.67
N ARG A 81 6.83 8.61 -4.85
CA ARG A 81 6.77 7.92 -6.13
C ARG A 81 5.64 6.91 -6.13
N VAL A 82 4.94 6.79 -7.25
CA VAL A 82 3.91 5.78 -7.49
C VAL A 82 4.16 5.13 -8.83
N THR A 83 4.11 3.81 -8.88
CA THR A 83 4.24 3.03 -10.11
C THR A 83 3.06 2.09 -10.31
N VAL A 84 2.80 1.74 -11.57
CA VAL A 84 1.88 0.68 -11.97
C VAL A 84 2.62 -0.35 -12.80
N PHE A 85 2.11 -1.56 -12.89
CA PHE A 85 2.77 -2.65 -13.59
C PHE A 85 1.95 -3.08 -14.80
N LYS A 86 2.60 -3.20 -15.95
CA LYS A 86 2.02 -3.93 -17.08
C LYS A 86 1.79 -5.39 -16.69
N LEU A 87 0.90 -6.08 -17.38
CA LEU A 87 0.63 -7.49 -17.10
C LEU A 87 1.84 -8.42 -17.33
N ASP A 88 2.83 -7.97 -18.11
CA ASP A 88 4.12 -8.67 -18.27
C ASP A 88 5.11 -8.43 -17.11
N GLY A 89 4.73 -7.62 -16.12
CA GLY A 89 5.56 -7.28 -14.95
C GLY A 89 6.41 -6.03 -15.10
N THR A 90 6.38 -5.35 -16.25
CA THR A 90 7.12 -4.08 -16.43
C THR A 90 6.58 -3.01 -15.52
N GLU A 91 7.45 -2.46 -14.67
CA GLU A 91 7.12 -1.34 -13.77
C GLU A 91 7.21 0.00 -14.50
N VAL A 92 6.18 0.82 -14.37
CA VAL A 92 6.06 2.12 -15.03
C VAL A 92 5.76 3.21 -14.02
N ASP A 93 6.57 4.26 -13.99
CA ASP A 93 6.32 5.45 -13.16
C ASP A 93 5.09 6.21 -13.66
N ILE A 94 4.20 6.54 -12.72
CA ILE A 94 3.06 7.43 -12.98
C ILE A 94 3.15 8.73 -12.17
N PHE A 95 3.94 8.72 -11.10
CA PHE A 95 4.15 9.89 -10.25
C PHE A 95 5.55 9.86 -9.63
N LYS A 96 6.21 11.01 -9.65
CA LYS A 96 7.42 11.32 -8.88
C LYS A 96 7.35 12.76 -8.43
N GLY A 97 7.47 13.02 -7.15
CA GLY A 97 7.43 14.39 -6.63
C GLY A 97 7.08 14.46 -5.16
N THR A 98 6.54 15.60 -4.78
CA THR A 98 6.07 15.83 -3.42
C THR A 98 4.67 15.23 -3.26
N ASP A 99 4.45 14.54 -2.15
CA ASP A 99 3.15 13.98 -1.77
C ASP A 99 2.04 15.05 -1.90
N PRO A 100 0.92 14.75 -2.57
CA PRO A 100 -0.22 15.66 -2.62
C PRO A 100 -0.78 16.05 -1.25
N THR A 101 -0.69 15.16 -0.25
CA THR A 101 -0.99 15.50 1.14
C THR A 101 0.26 16.07 1.81
N ALA A 102 0.19 17.30 2.29
CA ALA A 102 1.36 17.98 2.86
C ALA A 102 1.83 17.35 4.18
N VAL A 103 3.14 17.32 4.38
CA VAL A 103 3.76 17.00 5.68
C VAL A 103 3.17 17.92 6.77
N GLY A 104 2.84 17.33 7.91
CA GLY A 104 2.23 18.04 9.02
C GLY A 104 0.70 18.09 8.98
N SER A 105 0.08 17.58 7.93
CA SER A 105 -1.36 17.33 7.93
C SER A 105 -1.70 16.24 8.95
N VAL A 106 -2.90 16.28 9.50
CA VAL A 106 -3.39 15.27 10.46
C VAL A 106 -3.60 13.93 9.77
N SER A 107 -4.20 13.98 8.59
CA SER A 107 -4.45 12.86 7.66
C SER A 107 -4.71 13.43 6.28
N GLY A 108 -4.84 12.59 5.27
CA GLY A 108 -5.20 13.05 3.93
C GLY A 108 -5.56 11.91 2.99
N VAL A 109 -6.09 12.32 1.85
CA VAL A 109 -6.32 11.44 0.71
C VAL A 109 -5.55 12.02 -0.46
N SER A 110 -4.46 11.35 -0.85
CA SER A 110 -3.64 11.77 -1.97
C SER A 110 -4.19 11.19 -3.26
N GLU A 111 -4.45 12.07 -4.23
CA GLU A 111 -4.95 11.70 -5.54
C GLU A 111 -3.84 11.85 -6.58
N ILE A 112 -3.51 10.74 -7.24
CA ILE A 112 -2.50 10.68 -8.30
C ILE A 112 -3.19 10.45 -9.63
N GLU A 113 -3.04 11.36 -10.56
CA GLU A 113 -3.53 11.17 -11.92
C GLU A 113 -2.71 10.09 -12.64
N CYS A 114 -3.38 9.22 -13.38
CA CYS A 114 -2.74 8.16 -14.15
C CYS A 114 -3.13 8.27 -15.62
N LYS A 115 -2.13 8.38 -16.50
CA LYS A 115 -2.31 8.49 -17.96
C LYS A 115 -1.56 7.36 -18.66
N VAL A 116 -2.07 6.14 -18.51
CA VAL A 116 -1.54 4.98 -19.22
C VAL A 116 -2.63 4.35 -20.10
N ASP A 117 -2.21 3.63 -21.12
CA ASP A 117 -3.10 2.96 -22.08
C ASP A 117 -3.14 1.43 -21.94
N PHE A 118 -2.52 0.91 -20.89
CA PHE A 118 -2.46 -0.53 -20.60
C PHE A 118 -3.21 -0.89 -19.31
N LYS A 119 -3.57 -2.16 -19.19
CA LYS A 119 -4.17 -2.71 -17.98
C LYS A 119 -3.12 -3.03 -16.93
N THR A 120 -3.48 -2.80 -15.67
CA THR A 120 -2.68 -3.17 -14.50
C THR A 120 -3.52 -3.93 -13.47
N THR A 121 -2.86 -4.78 -12.69
CA THR A 121 -3.40 -5.37 -11.45
C THR A 121 -2.57 -4.97 -10.24
N ARG A 122 -1.50 -4.17 -10.40
CA ARG A 122 -0.58 -3.83 -9.32
C ARG A 122 -0.19 -2.36 -9.30
N VAL A 123 -0.18 -1.81 -8.10
CA VAL A 123 0.30 -0.45 -7.79
C VAL A 123 1.36 -0.56 -6.71
N LYS A 124 2.44 0.20 -6.83
CA LYS A 124 3.48 0.29 -5.79
C LYS A 124 3.67 1.73 -5.38
N LEU A 125 3.62 1.95 -4.07
CA LEU A 125 3.91 3.23 -3.43
C LEU A 125 5.34 3.18 -2.89
N TYR A 126 6.07 4.26 -3.06
CA TYR A 126 7.38 4.48 -2.45
C TYR A 126 7.25 5.58 -1.42
N ILE A 127 7.72 5.29 -0.22
CA ILE A 127 7.52 6.10 0.98
C ILE A 127 8.88 6.64 1.43
N ASP A 128 9.05 7.93 1.40
CA ASP A 128 10.26 8.65 1.82
C ASP A 128 10.30 8.82 3.35
N SER A 129 10.28 7.69 4.06
CA SER A 129 10.23 7.66 5.52
C SER A 129 11.43 8.35 6.17
N LYS A 130 12.60 8.34 5.52
CA LYS A 130 13.81 8.99 6.06
C LYS A 130 13.69 10.50 6.20
N ASN A 131 12.91 11.12 5.31
CA ASN A 131 12.78 12.57 5.25
C ASN A 131 11.45 13.08 5.86
N VAL A 132 10.51 12.19 6.14
CA VAL A 132 9.24 12.52 6.80
C VAL A 132 9.18 11.80 8.14
N ARG A 133 9.54 12.52 9.20
CA ARG A 133 9.75 11.95 10.55
C ARG A 133 8.49 11.29 11.11
N GLY A 134 8.69 10.13 11.76
CA GLY A 134 7.65 9.33 12.38
C GLY A 134 7.07 8.29 11.44
N TRP A 135 6.26 7.39 11.96
CA TRP A 135 5.54 6.42 11.14
C TRP A 135 4.55 7.09 10.21
N ASN A 136 4.56 6.66 8.96
CA ASN A 136 3.61 7.07 7.93
C ASN A 136 2.63 5.92 7.70
N GLU A 137 1.36 6.11 8.01
CA GLU A 137 0.36 5.04 7.97
C GLU A 137 -0.55 5.14 6.75
N ILE A 138 -0.75 4.01 6.09
CA ILE A 138 -1.61 3.88 4.90
C ILE A 138 -2.70 2.84 5.18
N ASP A 139 -3.96 3.30 5.10
CA ASP A 139 -5.16 2.51 5.36
C ASP A 139 -5.70 1.83 4.10
N ALA A 140 -5.73 2.53 2.98
CA ALA A 140 -6.29 1.99 1.75
C ALA A 140 -5.69 2.63 0.50
N VAL A 141 -5.62 1.84 -0.57
CA VAL A 141 -5.17 2.31 -1.89
C VAL A 141 -6.16 1.84 -2.94
N GLY A 142 -6.81 2.78 -3.61
CA GLY A 142 -7.80 2.52 -4.66
C GLY A 142 -7.26 2.85 -6.05
N VAL A 143 -7.71 2.07 -7.04
CA VAL A 143 -7.50 2.35 -8.46
C VAL A 143 -8.81 2.82 -9.07
N LYS A 144 -8.79 4.00 -9.69
CA LYS A 144 -9.95 4.55 -10.41
C LYS A 144 -9.91 4.14 -11.88
N ASP A 145 -11.04 3.70 -12.40
CA ASP A 145 -11.23 3.45 -13.82
C ASP A 145 -11.75 4.69 -14.57
N LYS A 146 -11.98 4.54 -15.89
CA LYS A 146 -12.53 5.61 -16.75
C LYS A 146 -13.90 6.15 -16.31
N ASP A 147 -14.68 5.33 -15.62
CA ASP A 147 -16.01 5.68 -15.12
C ASP A 147 -15.95 6.18 -13.67
N LYS A 148 -14.74 6.41 -13.14
CA LYS A 148 -14.43 6.85 -11.78
C LYS A 148 -14.84 5.86 -10.69
N ASN A 149 -15.12 4.60 -11.03
CA ASN A 149 -15.30 3.54 -10.04
C ASN A 149 -13.96 3.27 -9.36
N VAL A 150 -13.97 3.11 -8.05
CA VAL A 150 -12.78 2.79 -7.26
C VAL A 150 -12.75 1.29 -6.99
N ARG A 151 -11.63 0.67 -7.30
CA ARG A 151 -11.32 -0.73 -6.95
C ARG A 151 -10.29 -0.74 -5.85
N TRP A 152 -10.57 -1.46 -4.78
CA TRP A 152 -9.69 -1.57 -3.63
C TRP A 152 -8.80 -2.81 -3.75
N ALA A 153 -7.58 -2.70 -3.22
CA ALA A 153 -6.63 -3.80 -3.24
C ALA A 153 -7.15 -5.02 -2.47
N LYS A 154 -6.81 -6.22 -2.93
CA LYS A 154 -7.13 -7.49 -2.27
C LYS A 154 -5.93 -8.10 -1.56
N HIS A 155 -4.72 -7.82 -2.05
CA HIS A 155 -3.48 -8.28 -1.46
C HIS A 155 -2.50 -7.13 -1.34
N ALA A 156 -1.61 -7.22 -0.35
CA ALA A 156 -0.56 -6.25 -0.13
C ALA A 156 0.74 -6.91 0.34
N ALA A 157 1.87 -6.35 -0.09
CA ALA A 157 3.20 -6.65 0.42
C ALA A 157 3.94 -5.35 0.69
N ALA A 158 4.91 -5.37 1.59
CA ALA A 158 5.68 -4.20 1.95
C ALA A 158 7.17 -4.52 2.11
N SER A 159 8.02 -3.50 2.04
CA SER A 159 9.45 -3.60 2.36
C SER A 159 9.67 -4.07 3.79
N SER A 160 8.84 -3.57 4.72
CA SER A 160 8.85 -3.91 6.13
C SER A 160 7.47 -3.68 6.76
N THR A 161 7.28 -4.09 8.00
CA THR A 161 6.04 -3.85 8.73
C THR A 161 6.29 -3.83 10.24
N TYR A 162 5.53 -3.00 10.94
CA TYR A 162 5.47 -2.98 12.41
C TYR A 162 4.74 -4.21 12.97
N ALA A 163 3.89 -4.85 12.17
CA ALA A 163 3.12 -6.02 12.58
C ALA A 163 4.00 -7.13 13.12
N MET A 164 3.54 -7.78 14.18
CA MET A 164 4.16 -9.00 14.69
C MET A 164 4.08 -10.11 13.63
N PRO A 165 5.08 -10.98 13.53
CA PRO A 165 4.99 -12.16 12.68
C PRO A 165 3.74 -12.98 12.99
N TYR A 166 3.17 -13.64 11.97
CA TYR A 166 2.15 -14.64 12.25
C TYR A 166 2.75 -15.73 13.15
N PRO A 167 1.97 -16.27 14.13
CA PRO A 167 2.38 -17.44 14.87
C PRO A 167 2.79 -18.54 13.89
N ALA A 168 3.80 -19.33 14.23
CA ALA A 168 4.14 -20.53 13.48
C ALA A 168 2.88 -21.40 13.39
N GLU A 169 2.57 -21.93 12.20
CA GLU A 169 1.52 -22.92 12.08
C GLU A 169 1.98 -24.15 12.89
N ASP A 170 1.24 -24.48 13.92
CA ASP A 170 1.44 -25.77 14.60
C ASP A 170 1.26 -26.87 13.54
N ASP A 171 2.31 -27.61 13.27
CA ASP A 171 2.37 -28.76 12.36
C ASP A 171 1.51 -29.90 13.00
N LYS A 172 0.19 -29.69 13.07
CA LYS A 172 -0.76 -30.62 13.68
C LYS A 172 -1.38 -31.62 12.70
N ASP A 173 -0.81 -31.70 11.50
CA ASP A 173 -1.16 -32.73 10.50
C ASP A 173 0.08 -33.57 10.13
N LYS A 174 0.56 -34.34 11.11
CA LYS A 174 1.37 -35.55 10.87
C LYS A 174 0.70 -36.74 11.49
#